data_f61a97b5e80eec997dde6bff73977fa6
#
_entry.id   f61a97b5e80eec997dde6bff73977fa6
#
_cell.length_a   1.000
_cell.length_b   1.000
_cell.length_c   1.000
_cell.angle_alpha   90.00
_cell.angle_beta   90.00
_cell.angle_gamma   90.00
#
_symmetry.space_group_name_H-M   'P 1'
#
loop_
_entity.id
_entity.type
_entity.pdbx_description
1 polymer ?
#
loop_
_entity_poly.entity_id
_entity_poly.type
_entity_poly.pdbx_seq_one_letter_code
_entity_poly.pdbx_strand_id
1 'polypeptide(L)'
;MTYSIKGDIHTHTLFSRHAYSTITENVAAARERGLEVLGSADHFSSMISPTVHIRDYQFFINQSVWPRMWDGVMVLRGAETDILTLDGGLFGQDIVCPENLVCRPLIDNQ
;
A
#
# COMPACT_ATOMS: atom_id res chain seq x y z
N MET A 1 30.47 -11.68 -5.71
CA MET A 1 29.60 -10.50 -5.55
C MET A 1 28.40 -10.89 -4.75
N THR A 2 28.11 -10.16 -3.70
CA THR A 2 26.93 -10.40 -2.87
C THR A 2 25.88 -9.32 -3.10
N TYR A 3 24.65 -9.74 -3.15
CA TYR A 3 23.51 -8.83 -3.25
C TYR A 3 22.75 -8.84 -1.93
N SER A 4 22.19 -7.70 -1.57
CA SER A 4 21.31 -7.59 -0.42
C SER A 4 20.01 -6.91 -0.82
N ILE A 5 18.90 -7.39 -0.24
CA ILE A 5 17.61 -6.79 -0.46
C ILE A 5 17.50 -5.54 0.42
N LYS A 6 17.21 -4.39 -0.18
CA LYS A 6 17.11 -3.11 0.51
C LYS A 6 15.69 -2.55 0.56
N GLY A 7 14.76 -3.16 -0.12
CA GLY A 7 13.39 -2.69 -0.13
C GLY A 7 12.39 -3.80 -0.33
N ASP A 8 11.20 -3.60 0.23
CA ASP A 8 10.03 -4.42 -0.03
C ASP A 8 8.87 -3.44 -0.25
N ILE A 9 8.38 -3.37 -1.47
CA ILE A 9 7.40 -2.37 -1.86
C ILE A 9 5.96 -2.91 -1.90
N HIS A 10 5.76 -4.16 -1.50
CA HIS A 10 4.43 -4.77 -1.52
C HIS A 10 4.17 -5.51 -0.22
N THR A 11 3.78 -4.77 0.79
CA THR A 11 3.44 -5.34 2.10
C THR A 11 2.03 -4.95 2.50
N HIS A 12 1.48 -5.71 3.44
CA HIS A 12 0.12 -5.52 3.92
C HIS A 12 0.10 -5.37 5.44
N THR A 13 -0.95 -4.73 5.93
CA THR A 13 -1.24 -4.63 7.36
C THR A 13 -2.52 -5.38 7.69
N LEU A 14 -2.90 -5.33 8.95
CA LEU A 14 -4.19 -5.86 9.45
C LEU A 14 -5.39 -5.35 8.64
N PHE A 15 -5.27 -4.20 8.00
CA PHE A 15 -6.36 -3.65 7.21
C PHE A 15 -6.77 -4.58 6.07
N SER A 16 -5.82 -5.30 5.49
CA SER A 16 -6.08 -6.26 4.41
C SER A 16 -6.74 -7.55 4.89
N ARG A 17 -6.87 -7.76 6.20
CA ARG A 17 -7.56 -8.87 6.88
C ARG A 17 -6.90 -10.24 6.74
N HIS A 18 -5.94 -10.40 5.87
CA HIS A 18 -5.14 -11.62 5.77
C HIS A 18 -3.66 -11.36 6.01
N ALA A 19 -3.37 -10.25 6.69
CA ALA A 19 -2.08 -9.94 7.25
C ALA A 19 -2.30 -9.57 8.73
N TYR A 20 -1.26 -9.65 9.53
CA TYR A 20 -1.45 -9.68 10.98
C TYR A 20 -0.70 -8.61 11.74
N SER A 21 -0.01 -7.72 11.05
CA SER A 21 0.79 -6.68 11.67
C SER A 21 0.24 -5.30 11.39
N THR A 22 0.52 -4.37 12.31
CA THR A 22 0.27 -2.95 12.08
C THR A 22 1.37 -2.37 11.22
N ILE A 23 1.13 -1.17 10.67
CA ILE A 23 2.18 -0.46 9.92
C ILE A 23 3.41 -0.19 10.81
N THR A 24 3.20 0.12 12.07
CA THR A 24 4.29 0.36 13.01
C THR A 24 5.16 -0.87 13.18
N GLU A 25 4.54 -2.05 13.29
CA GLU A 25 5.27 -3.30 13.38
C GLU A 25 6.03 -3.62 12.09
N ASN A 26 5.44 -3.33 10.93
CA ASN A 26 6.10 -3.54 9.65
C ASN A 26 7.33 -2.65 9.49
N VAL A 27 7.22 -1.39 9.92
CA VAL A 27 8.36 -0.47 9.90
C VAL A 27 9.48 -0.97 10.81
N ALA A 28 9.14 -1.41 12.02
CA ALA A 28 10.12 -1.95 12.96
C ALA A 28 10.81 -3.20 12.39
N ALA A 29 10.05 -4.10 11.77
CA ALA A 29 10.61 -5.29 11.15
C ALA A 29 11.51 -4.94 9.97
N ALA A 30 11.11 -3.97 9.14
CA ALA A 30 11.92 -3.50 8.02
C ALA A 30 13.25 -2.95 8.51
N ARG A 31 13.22 -2.12 9.54
CA ARG A 31 14.43 -1.56 10.15
C ARG A 31 15.35 -2.65 10.68
N GLU A 32 14.79 -3.60 11.41
CA GLU A 32 15.55 -4.70 11.98
C GLU A 32 16.24 -5.55 10.91
N ARG A 33 15.59 -5.72 9.76
CA ARG A 33 16.15 -6.49 8.64
C ARG A 33 17.04 -5.69 7.72
N GLY A 34 17.27 -4.43 8.01
CA GLY A 34 18.12 -3.57 7.22
C GLY A 34 17.51 -3.08 5.92
N LEU A 35 16.18 -3.09 5.81
CA LEU A 35 15.49 -2.53 4.66
C LEU A 35 15.49 -1.01 4.74
N GLU A 36 15.67 -0.38 3.61
CA GLU A 36 15.69 1.08 3.51
C GLU A 36 14.37 1.64 2.98
N VAL A 37 13.59 0.80 2.30
CA VAL A 37 12.30 1.18 1.70
C VAL A 37 11.26 0.12 2.04
N LEU A 38 10.09 0.59 2.48
CA LEU A 38 8.93 -0.26 2.77
C LEU A 38 7.72 0.33 2.06
N GLY A 39 7.10 -0.43 1.18
CA GLY A 39 5.84 -0.05 0.53
C GLY A 39 4.66 -0.72 1.21
N SER A 40 3.70 0.07 1.66
CA SER A 40 2.44 -0.44 2.20
C SER A 40 1.41 -0.45 1.08
N ALA A 41 0.87 -1.61 0.77
CA ALA A 41 -0.05 -1.81 -0.35
C ALA A 41 -1.26 -2.62 0.08
N ASP A 42 -1.95 -2.15 1.11
CA ASP A 42 -3.14 -2.83 1.59
C ASP A 42 -4.22 -2.91 0.51
N HIS A 43 -5.03 -3.93 0.60
CA HIS A 43 -6.10 -4.15 -0.37
C HIS A 43 -7.18 -3.07 -0.29
N PHE A 44 -7.46 -2.47 -1.42
CA PHE A 44 -8.66 -1.69 -1.66
C PHE A 44 -9.38 -2.38 -2.81
N SER A 45 -10.14 -3.41 -2.48
CA SER A 45 -10.59 -4.39 -3.46
C SER A 45 -12.04 -4.77 -3.22
N SER A 46 -12.77 -4.96 -4.30
CA SER A 46 -14.15 -5.46 -4.25
C SER A 46 -14.24 -6.88 -3.70
N MET A 47 -13.14 -7.61 -3.69
CA MET A 47 -13.09 -8.95 -3.09
C MET A 47 -13.16 -8.88 -1.57
N ILE A 48 -12.59 -7.83 -0.99
CA ILE A 48 -12.57 -7.63 0.47
C ILE A 48 -13.85 -6.89 0.91
N SER A 49 -14.21 -5.86 0.17
CA SER A 49 -15.37 -5.04 0.47
C SER A 49 -16.02 -4.61 -0.85
N PRO A 50 -17.14 -5.22 -1.24
CA PRO A 50 -17.78 -4.91 -2.52
C PRO A 50 -18.31 -3.47 -2.60
N THR A 51 -18.47 -2.82 -1.45
CA THR A 51 -18.81 -1.40 -1.38
C THR A 51 -17.77 -0.65 -0.57
N VAL A 52 -17.47 0.57 -0.98
CA VAL A 52 -16.52 1.41 -0.25
C VAL A 52 -17.16 1.88 1.06
N HIS A 53 -16.53 1.55 2.16
CA HIS A 53 -16.95 2.01 3.49
C HIS A 53 -16.17 3.24 3.89
N ILE A 54 -16.72 4.02 4.82
CA ILE A 54 -16.03 5.18 5.36
C ILE A 54 -14.68 4.81 6.00
N ARG A 55 -14.57 3.60 6.55
CA ARG A 55 -13.31 3.11 7.11
C ARG A 55 -12.22 2.96 6.05
N ASP A 56 -12.60 2.45 4.88
CA ASP A 56 -11.66 2.29 3.77
C ASP A 56 -11.19 3.65 3.30
N TYR A 57 -12.13 4.55 3.17
CA TYR A 57 -11.85 5.93 2.80
C TYR A 57 -10.88 6.58 3.78
N GLN A 58 -11.18 6.47 5.08
CA GLN A 58 -10.35 7.07 6.12
C GLN A 58 -8.95 6.46 6.15
N PHE A 59 -8.84 5.15 5.98
CA PHE A 59 -7.54 4.49 6.02
C PHE A 59 -6.60 5.05 4.95
N PHE A 60 -7.04 5.08 3.70
CA PHE A 60 -6.18 5.50 2.61
C PHE A 60 -5.90 7.00 2.62
N ILE A 61 -6.88 7.82 2.97
CA ILE A 61 -6.67 9.27 3.08
C ILE A 61 -5.74 9.60 4.24
N ASN A 62 -5.90 8.91 5.36
CA ASN A 62 -5.08 9.17 6.55
C ASN A 62 -3.63 8.72 6.40
N GLN A 63 -3.31 7.93 5.39
CA GLN A 63 -1.90 7.62 5.10
C GLN A 63 -1.08 8.90 4.85
N SER A 64 -1.72 9.99 4.50
CA SER A 64 -1.04 11.26 4.28
C SER A 64 -0.31 11.78 5.52
N VAL A 65 -0.70 11.34 6.72
CA VAL A 65 -0.02 11.74 7.97
C VAL A 65 1.19 10.86 8.29
N TRP A 66 1.38 9.76 7.59
CA TRP A 66 2.55 8.93 7.82
C TRP A 66 3.82 9.68 7.45
N PRO A 67 4.85 9.65 8.29
CA PRO A 67 6.12 10.25 7.90
C PRO A 67 6.73 9.50 6.72
N ARG A 68 7.31 10.23 5.77
CA ARG A 68 8.00 9.61 4.65
C ARG A 68 9.19 8.78 5.14
N MET A 69 9.95 9.34 6.06
CA MET A 69 11.04 8.64 6.73
C MET A 69 10.57 8.25 8.12
N TRP A 70 10.40 6.98 8.33
CA TRP A 70 9.85 6.42 9.57
C TRP A 70 10.92 5.52 10.21
N ASP A 71 11.52 6.02 11.28
CA ASP A 71 12.62 5.32 11.97
C ASP A 71 13.74 4.88 11.03
N GLY A 72 14.08 5.73 10.09
CA GLY A 72 15.14 5.46 9.12
C GLY A 72 14.72 4.64 7.91
N VAL A 73 13.45 4.26 7.81
CA VAL A 73 12.90 3.52 6.67
C VAL A 73 12.03 4.47 5.85
N MET A 74 12.26 4.53 4.54
CA MET A 74 11.38 5.28 3.66
C MET A 74 10.09 4.48 3.45
N VAL A 75 8.96 5.06 3.84
CA VAL A 75 7.65 4.41 3.72
C VAL A 75 6.92 4.97 2.50
N LEU A 76 6.58 4.09 1.59
CA LEU A 76 5.80 4.41 0.40
C LEU A 76 4.33 4.06 0.68
N ARG A 77 3.46 5.02 0.46
CA ARG A 77 2.01 4.87 0.63
C ARG A 77 1.41 4.35 -0.66
N GLY A 78 0.70 3.26 -0.57
CA GLY A 78 0.12 2.64 -1.74
C GLY A 78 -1.15 1.88 -1.41
N ALA A 79 -1.71 1.27 -2.42
CA ALA A 79 -2.87 0.41 -2.31
C ALA A 79 -2.80 -0.66 -3.39
N GLU A 80 -3.28 -1.84 -3.05
CA GLU A 80 -3.51 -2.89 -4.03
C GLU A 80 -4.99 -2.87 -4.38
N THR A 81 -5.32 -2.57 -5.63
CA THR A 81 -6.71 -2.41 -6.04
C THR A 81 -7.02 -3.19 -7.31
N ASP A 82 -8.30 -3.41 -7.57
CA ASP A 82 -8.74 -4.15 -8.75
C ASP A 82 -8.67 -3.28 -9.99
N ILE A 83 -8.23 -3.87 -11.10
CA ILE A 83 -8.37 -3.27 -12.42
C ILE A 83 -9.77 -3.63 -12.92
N LEU A 84 -10.60 -2.63 -13.15
CA LEU A 84 -12.01 -2.82 -13.51
C LEU A 84 -12.28 -2.79 -15.00
N THR A 85 -11.44 -2.08 -15.77
CA THR A 85 -11.67 -1.86 -17.19
C THR A 85 -10.42 -2.15 -17.98
N LEU A 86 -10.58 -2.41 -19.28
CA LEU A 86 -9.45 -2.74 -20.14
C LEU A 86 -8.48 -1.58 -20.35
N ASP A 87 -8.93 -0.36 -20.10
CA ASP A 87 -8.08 0.83 -20.20
C ASP A 87 -7.41 1.19 -18.87
N GLY A 88 -7.55 0.33 -17.85
CA GLY A 88 -6.86 0.49 -16.57
C GLY A 88 -7.65 1.21 -15.50
N GLY A 89 -8.97 1.33 -15.64
CA GLY A 89 -9.79 1.90 -14.56
C GLY A 89 -9.72 1.06 -13.29
N LEU A 90 -9.56 1.70 -12.14
CA LEU A 90 -9.31 1.05 -10.87
C LEU A 90 -10.48 1.18 -9.91
N PHE A 91 -10.71 0.15 -9.09
CA PHE A 91 -11.63 0.22 -7.97
C PHE A 91 -11.15 1.30 -7.00
N GLY A 92 -12.03 2.22 -6.62
CA GLY A 92 -11.69 3.28 -5.67
C GLY A 92 -10.65 4.28 -6.19
N GLN A 93 -10.51 4.42 -7.48
CA GLN A 93 -9.49 5.26 -8.11
C GLN A 93 -9.47 6.69 -7.59
N ASP A 94 -10.61 7.29 -7.35
CA ASP A 94 -10.72 8.67 -6.87
C ASP A 94 -10.15 8.85 -5.46
N ILE A 95 -10.03 7.76 -4.72
CA ILE A 95 -9.52 7.77 -3.35
C ILE A 95 -8.01 7.53 -3.35
N VAL A 96 -7.56 6.49 -4.05
CA VAL A 96 -6.16 6.07 -4.00
C VAL A 96 -5.29 6.83 -5.00
N CYS A 97 -5.89 7.44 -6.00
CA CYS A 97 -5.20 8.18 -7.05
C CYS A 97 -5.91 9.50 -7.32
N PRO A 98 -5.60 10.55 -6.56
CA PRO A 98 -6.18 11.86 -6.79
C PRO A 98 -5.95 12.36 -8.22
N GLU A 99 -6.88 13.18 -8.68
CA GLU A 99 -7.03 13.65 -10.05
C GLU A 99 -5.76 14.19 -10.70
N ASN A 100 -4.93 14.87 -9.91
CA ASN A 100 -3.72 15.52 -10.41
C ASN A 100 -2.47 14.64 -10.34
N LEU A 101 -2.63 13.36 -10.00
CA LEU A 101 -1.52 12.40 -9.96
C LEU A 101 -1.69 11.38 -11.06
N VAL A 102 -0.58 10.94 -11.61
CA VAL A 102 -0.58 9.83 -12.56
C VAL A 102 -0.46 8.53 -11.78
N CYS A 103 -1.53 7.75 -11.77
CA CYS A 103 -1.55 6.44 -11.16
C CYS A 103 -1.43 5.37 -12.24
N ARG A 104 -0.58 4.40 -11.98
CA ARG A 104 -0.44 3.25 -12.87
C ARG A 104 -0.63 1.98 -12.05
N PRO A 105 -1.50 1.06 -12.48
CA PRO A 105 -1.62 -0.21 -11.79
C PRO A 105 -0.29 -0.95 -11.85
N LEU A 106 0.05 -1.62 -10.75
CA LEU A 106 1.11 -2.63 -10.77
C LEU A 106 0.56 -3.81 -11.53
N ILE A 107 1.20 -4.13 -12.58
CA ILE A 107 0.70 -5.17 -13.44
C ILE A 107 1.06 -6.50 -12.85
N ASP A 108 0.27 -7.16 -12.67
CA ASP A 108 0.49 -8.34 -12.40
C ASP A 108 -0.54 -9.10 -12.32
N ASN A 109 -0.56 -8.98 -12.45
CA ASN A 109 -1.05 -9.52 -12.33
C ASN A 109 -1.47 -10.18 -11.84
N GLN A 110 -1.76 -10.22 -11.62
CA GLN A 110 -2.22 -10.69 -11.25
C GLN A 110 -2.62 -10.98 -10.83
#